data_52b7ab4b716f6d46907959979f4ab68a
#
_entry.id   52b7ab4b716f6d46907959979f4ab68a
#
_cell.length_a   1.000
_cell.length_b   1.000
_cell.length_c   1.000
_cell.angle_alpha   90.00
_cell.angle_beta   90.00
_cell.angle_gamma   90.00
#
_symmetry.space_group_name_H-M   'P 1'
#
loop_
_entity.id
_entity.type
_entity.pdbx_description
1 polymer ?
#
loop_
_entity_poly.entity_id
_entity_poly.type
_entity_poly.pdbx_seq_one_letter_code
_entity_poly.pdbx_strand_id
1 'polypeptide(L)'
;MQDPDQTAREWAERATLAQAKAAHALERLLCLAETRDSGQIRRIAYFIASTFNGQAFPLDPFDLRTVDVEISDDMLVCLDALRWGRA
;
A
#
# COMPACT_ATOMS: atom_id res chain seq x y z
N MET A 1 -16.42 -15.37 23.95
CA MET A 1 -15.97 -13.97 24.02
C MET A 1 -14.45 -13.93 24.08
N GLN A 2 -13.83 -13.13 23.24
CA GLN A 2 -12.37 -13.03 23.24
C GLN A 2 -11.88 -12.19 24.40
N ASP A 3 -10.72 -12.58 24.93
CA ASP A 3 -9.98 -11.80 25.90
C ASP A 3 -9.50 -10.51 25.23
N PRO A 4 -9.72 -9.32 25.81
CA PRO A 4 -9.23 -8.06 25.23
C PRO A 4 -7.72 -8.05 24.97
N ASP A 5 -6.92 -8.67 25.85
CA ASP A 5 -5.47 -8.74 25.65
C ASP A 5 -5.10 -9.62 24.46
N GLN A 6 -5.83 -10.71 24.25
CA GLN A 6 -5.62 -11.59 23.12
C GLN A 6 -5.96 -10.87 21.81
N THR A 7 -7.07 -10.13 21.79
CA THR A 7 -7.48 -9.35 20.62
C THR A 7 -6.42 -8.29 20.27
N ALA A 8 -5.91 -7.59 21.28
CA ALA A 8 -4.88 -6.58 21.07
C ALA A 8 -3.61 -7.18 20.49
N ARG A 9 -3.22 -8.38 20.98
CA ARG A 9 -2.03 -9.07 20.44
C ARG A 9 -2.23 -9.53 19.02
N GLU A 10 -3.41 -10.05 18.69
CA GLU A 10 -3.74 -10.47 17.33
C GLU A 10 -3.68 -9.28 16.36
N TRP A 11 -4.22 -8.14 16.77
CA TRP A 11 -4.19 -6.94 15.93
C TRP A 11 -2.76 -6.42 15.75
N ALA A 12 -1.95 -6.46 16.81
CA ALA A 12 -0.56 -6.05 16.73
C ALA A 12 0.23 -6.95 15.78
N GLU A 13 -0.01 -8.26 15.82
CA GLU A 13 0.62 -9.20 14.91
C GLU A 13 0.21 -8.96 13.46
N ARG A 14 -1.08 -8.72 13.22
CA ARG A 14 -1.59 -8.41 11.88
C ARG A 14 -1.00 -7.11 11.35
N ALA A 15 -0.89 -6.09 12.20
CA ALA A 15 -0.30 -4.82 11.82
C ALA A 15 1.18 -5.00 11.44
N THR A 16 1.94 -5.74 12.23
CA THR A 16 3.34 -6.01 11.95
C THR A 16 3.51 -6.74 10.62
N LEU A 17 2.68 -7.77 10.39
CA LEU A 17 2.74 -8.53 9.14
C LEU A 17 2.34 -7.66 7.94
N ALA A 18 1.29 -6.86 8.08
CA ALA A 18 0.85 -5.97 7.01
C ALA A 18 1.93 -4.96 6.64
N GLN A 19 2.63 -4.40 7.62
CA GLN A 19 3.71 -3.46 7.38
C GLN A 19 4.92 -4.11 6.71
N ALA A 20 5.25 -5.33 7.10
CA ALA A 20 6.33 -6.07 6.45
C ALA A 20 6.01 -6.36 4.99
N LYS A 21 4.78 -6.81 4.71
CA LYS A 21 4.34 -7.04 3.33
C LYS A 21 4.34 -5.75 2.52
N ALA A 22 3.92 -4.65 3.12
CA ALA A 22 3.90 -3.35 2.44
C ALA A 22 5.30 -2.87 2.10
N ALA A 23 6.29 -3.09 2.96
CA ALA A 23 7.67 -2.73 2.67
C ALA A 23 8.17 -3.45 1.42
N HIS A 24 7.90 -4.75 1.31
CA HIS A 24 8.27 -5.51 0.12
C HIS A 24 7.48 -5.07 -1.12
N ALA A 25 6.19 -4.79 -0.95
CA ALA A 25 5.36 -4.31 -2.04
C ALA A 25 5.86 -2.95 -2.55
N LEU A 26 6.25 -2.06 -1.65
CA LEU A 26 6.79 -0.75 -2.03
C LEU A 26 8.10 -0.90 -2.81
N GLU A 27 8.99 -1.79 -2.37
CA GLU A 27 10.22 -2.08 -3.11
C GLU A 27 9.92 -2.57 -4.53
N ARG A 28 8.93 -3.48 -4.68
CA ARG A 28 8.53 -3.96 -6.01
C ARG A 28 7.97 -2.83 -6.86
N LEU A 29 7.15 -1.96 -6.28
CA LEU A 29 6.59 -0.81 -7.01
C LEU A 29 7.69 0.13 -7.50
N LEU A 30 8.68 0.40 -6.67
CA LEU A 30 9.81 1.24 -7.05
C LEU A 30 10.64 0.60 -8.16
N CYS A 31 10.88 -0.71 -8.09
CA CYS A 31 11.58 -1.43 -9.15
C CYS A 31 10.80 -1.43 -10.45
N LEU A 32 9.48 -1.65 -10.39
CA LEU A 32 8.63 -1.65 -11.58
C LEU A 32 8.56 -0.27 -12.22
N ALA A 33 8.60 0.79 -11.41
CA ALA A 33 8.61 2.15 -11.92
C ALA A 33 9.81 2.42 -12.82
N GLU A 34 10.92 1.73 -12.63
CA GLU A 34 12.11 1.88 -13.46
C GLU A 34 12.03 1.15 -14.79
N THR A 35 11.13 0.16 -14.90
CA THR A 35 11.07 -0.76 -16.04
C THR A 35 9.80 -0.67 -16.86
N ARG A 36 8.76 0.01 -16.35
CA ARG A 36 7.47 0.12 -17.03
C ARG A 36 7.41 1.40 -17.87
N ASP A 37 6.35 1.50 -18.70
CA ASP A 37 6.15 2.69 -19.52
C ASP A 37 5.82 3.92 -18.65
N SER A 38 5.95 5.09 -19.24
CA SER A 38 5.81 6.36 -18.53
C SER A 38 4.44 6.56 -17.88
N GLY A 39 3.38 5.98 -18.47
CA GLY A 39 2.03 6.09 -17.93
C GLY A 39 1.91 5.36 -16.60
N GLN A 40 2.41 4.13 -16.54
CA GLN A 40 2.38 3.35 -15.30
C GLN A 40 3.33 3.91 -14.25
N ILE A 41 4.50 4.39 -14.66
CA ILE A 41 5.45 5.04 -13.74
C ILE A 41 4.79 6.23 -13.05
N ARG A 42 4.08 7.05 -13.81
CA ARG A 42 3.37 8.22 -13.27
C ARG A 42 2.32 7.81 -12.23
N ARG A 43 1.56 6.77 -12.51
CA ARG A 43 0.53 6.29 -11.60
C ARG A 43 1.10 5.71 -10.31
N ILE A 44 2.21 4.96 -10.43
CA ILE A 44 2.91 4.43 -9.27
C ILE A 44 3.45 5.58 -8.41
N ALA A 45 4.08 6.58 -9.04
CA ALA A 45 4.61 7.74 -8.33
C ALA A 45 3.50 8.51 -7.61
N TYR A 46 2.37 8.72 -8.28
CA TYR A 46 1.21 9.39 -7.67
C TYR A 46 0.67 8.60 -6.49
N PHE A 47 0.55 7.29 -6.64
CA PHE A 47 0.11 6.43 -5.55
C PHE A 47 1.02 6.56 -4.33
N ILE A 48 2.33 6.49 -4.54
CA ILE A 48 3.30 6.63 -3.45
C ILE A 48 3.14 7.99 -2.77
N ALA A 49 3.01 9.06 -3.55
CA ALA A 49 2.79 10.40 -3.01
C ALA A 49 1.50 10.47 -2.19
N SER A 50 0.43 9.80 -2.62
CA SER A 50 -0.84 9.81 -1.90
C SER A 50 -0.75 9.13 -0.54
N THR A 51 0.17 8.17 -0.36
CA THR A 51 0.36 7.52 0.93
C THR A 51 1.06 8.43 1.95
N PHE A 52 1.79 9.43 1.47
CA PHE A 52 2.48 10.38 2.34
C PHE A 52 1.68 11.66 2.57
N ASN A 53 0.93 12.10 1.56
CA ASN A 53 0.14 13.32 1.67
C ASN A 53 -1.13 13.21 0.82
N GLY A 54 -2.15 12.59 1.41
CA GLY A 54 -3.42 12.38 0.73
C GLY A 54 -4.21 13.65 0.44
N GLN A 55 -3.94 14.74 1.13
CA GLN A 55 -4.62 16.00 0.86
C GLN A 55 -4.11 16.65 -0.42
N ALA A 56 -2.79 16.66 -0.61
CA ALA A 56 -2.18 17.21 -1.82
C ALA A 56 -2.31 16.24 -3.00
N PHE A 57 -2.33 14.93 -2.74
CA PHE A 57 -2.38 13.89 -3.74
C PHE A 57 -3.48 12.88 -3.39
N PRO A 58 -4.76 13.26 -3.56
CA PRO A 58 -5.87 12.34 -3.24
C PRO A 58 -5.86 11.13 -4.17
N LEU A 59 -6.00 9.94 -3.59
CA LEU A 59 -6.02 8.71 -4.35
C LEU A 59 -7.35 8.54 -5.06
N ASP A 60 -7.32 8.30 -6.37
CA ASP A 60 -8.48 7.92 -7.14
C ASP A 60 -8.52 6.40 -7.22
N PRO A 61 -9.57 5.75 -6.69
CA PRO A 61 -9.66 4.28 -6.75
C PRO A 61 -9.60 3.71 -8.16
N PHE A 62 -9.98 4.48 -9.17
CA PHE A 62 -9.88 4.03 -10.56
C PHE A 62 -8.44 3.82 -11.00
N ASP A 63 -7.46 4.43 -10.35
CA ASP A 63 -6.07 4.21 -10.67
C ASP A 63 -5.66 2.75 -10.52
N LEU A 64 -6.34 2.01 -9.64
CA LEU A 64 -6.09 0.58 -9.47
C LEU A 64 -6.44 -0.23 -10.72
N ARG A 65 -7.35 0.28 -11.56
CA ARG A 65 -7.78 -0.39 -12.80
C ARG A 65 -6.89 -0.07 -13.98
N THR A 66 -6.06 0.94 -13.88
CA THR A 66 -5.30 1.48 -15.01
C THR A 66 -3.87 0.99 -15.07
N VAL A 67 -3.47 0.19 -14.08
CA VAL A 67 -2.14 -0.42 -14.02
C VAL A 67 -2.27 -1.93 -14.15
N ASP A 68 -1.14 -2.62 -14.38
CA ASP A 68 -1.13 -4.09 -14.40
C ASP A 68 -1.60 -4.65 -13.06
N VAL A 69 -2.22 -5.84 -13.09
CA VAL A 69 -2.78 -6.46 -11.90
C VAL A 69 -1.73 -6.63 -10.80
N GLU A 70 -0.52 -7.03 -11.16
CA GLU A 70 0.57 -7.19 -10.19
C GLU A 70 0.92 -5.89 -9.48
N ILE A 71 0.80 -4.75 -10.20
CA ILE A 71 1.02 -3.43 -9.63
C ILE A 71 -0.13 -3.07 -8.67
N SER A 72 -1.37 -3.29 -9.09
CA SER A 72 -2.52 -3.02 -8.23
C SER A 72 -2.54 -3.93 -7.00
N ASP A 73 -2.09 -5.18 -7.12
CA ASP A 73 -1.95 -6.07 -5.96
C ASP A 73 -1.01 -5.45 -4.93
N ASP A 74 0.12 -4.93 -5.36
CA ASP A 74 1.08 -4.29 -4.46
C ASP A 74 0.52 -2.99 -3.87
N MET A 75 -0.24 -2.22 -4.65
CA MET A 75 -0.93 -1.04 -4.14
C MET A 75 -1.91 -1.40 -3.02
N LEU A 76 -2.68 -2.49 -3.21
CA LEU A 76 -3.62 -2.94 -2.19
C LEU A 76 -2.91 -3.39 -0.92
N VAL A 77 -1.76 -4.04 -1.03
CA VAL A 77 -0.95 -4.43 0.12
C VAL A 77 -0.48 -3.19 0.90
N CYS A 78 -0.07 -2.14 0.18
CA CYS A 78 0.33 -0.88 0.80
C CYS A 78 -0.86 -0.19 1.49
N LEU A 79 -2.03 -0.18 0.85
CA LEU A 79 -3.24 0.40 1.44
C LEU A 79 -3.67 -0.35 2.70
N ASP A 80 -3.55 -1.68 2.70
CA ASP A 80 -3.86 -2.47 3.88
C ASP A 80 -2.97 -2.08 5.06
N ALA A 81 -1.70 -1.84 4.81
CA ALA A 81 -0.77 -1.41 5.86
C ALA A 81 -1.15 -0.06 6.46
N LEU A 82 -1.72 0.85 5.66
CA LEU A 82 -2.09 2.18 6.14
C LEU A 82 -3.13 2.13 7.25
N ARG A 83 -4.08 1.21 7.17
CA ARG A 83 -5.11 1.09 8.22
C ARG A 83 -4.56 0.55 9.54
N TRP A 84 -3.43 -0.13 9.49
CA TRP A 84 -2.75 -0.66 10.67
C TRP A 84 -1.64 0.26 11.13
N GLY A 85 -1.17 1.13 10.25
CA GLY A 85 -0.05 1.99 10.53
C GLY A 85 -0.41 3.16 11.41
N ARG A 86 0.60 3.85 11.86
CA ARG A 86 0.45 5.09 12.58
C ARG A 86 0.78 6.24 11.66
N ALA A 87 -0.04 7.23 11.75
CA ALA A 87 0.26 8.44 11.02
C ALA A 87 1.56 9.06 11.51
#